data_b4e9bda5247ec8f4b5eeda97ccc7b74a
#
_entry.id   b4e9bda5247ec8f4b5eeda97ccc7b74a
#
_cell.length_a   1.000
_cell.length_b   1.000
_cell.length_c   1.000
_cell.angle_alpha   90.00
_cell.angle_beta   90.00
_cell.angle_gamma   90.00
#
_symmetry.space_group_name_H-M   'P 1'
#
loop_
_entity.id
_entity.type
_entity.pdbx_description
1 polymer ?
#
loop_
_entity_poly.entity_id
_entity_poly.type
_entity_poly.pdbx_seq_one_letter_code
_entity_poly.pdbx_strand_id
1 'polypeptide(L)'
;AICTLASFNDITAPSISLEGKTIWLAKSLPVKIEDILNAKVKMHLILTGIPSLFVSLVCIYLSKSDVVMSLFMIITPVLSITFSALFGLIVNLNMPNLKWTNEMVPIKQSLSVFISMMVPMIVNGIAFLLYLNVIMNEYVYIIIYSILLFVACIYMYQWIRSNGTQIFMHL
;
A
#
# COMPACT_ATOMS: atom_id res chain seq x y z
N ALA A 1 8.00 11.07 7.67
CA ALA A 1 7.22 10.64 8.85
C ALA A 1 5.82 10.13 8.48
N ILE A 2 4.95 10.90 7.78
CA ILE A 2 3.57 10.47 7.42
C ILE A 2 3.60 9.17 6.61
N CYS A 3 4.43 9.09 5.58
CA CYS A 3 4.56 7.91 4.72
C CYS A 3 5.00 6.66 5.49
N THR A 4 5.94 6.79 6.43
CA THR A 4 6.41 5.67 7.26
C THR A 4 5.34 5.20 8.23
N LEU A 5 4.62 6.13 8.88
CA LEU A 5 3.50 5.78 9.77
C LEU A 5 2.35 5.11 9.02
N ALA A 6 2.03 5.58 7.82
CA ALA A 6 1.00 4.97 6.99
C ALA A 6 1.35 3.53 6.56
N SER A 7 2.64 3.21 6.39
CA SER A 7 3.11 1.87 6.04
C SER A 7 2.95 0.82 7.15
N PHE A 8 2.71 1.24 8.41
CA PHE A 8 2.39 0.30 9.49
C PHE A 8 0.95 -0.21 9.46
N ASN A 9 0.05 0.45 8.74
CA ASN A 9 -1.33 0.04 8.62
C ASN A 9 -1.55 -0.68 7.30
N ASP A 10 -1.36 -2.00 7.28
CA ASP A 10 -1.49 -2.82 6.07
C ASP A 10 -2.72 -3.73 6.15
N ILE A 11 -3.81 -3.27 5.53
CA ILE A 11 -5.10 -3.97 5.48
C ILE A 11 -5.13 -4.96 4.31
N THR A 12 -4.42 -4.68 3.23
CA THR A 12 -4.41 -5.55 2.04
C THR A 12 -3.59 -6.81 2.23
N ALA A 13 -2.56 -6.78 3.09
CA ALA A 13 -1.69 -7.90 3.35
C ALA A 13 -2.41 -9.19 3.84
N PRO A 14 -3.36 -9.14 4.79
CA PRO A 14 -4.10 -10.31 5.20
C PRO A 14 -5.38 -10.54 4.39
N SER A 15 -5.76 -9.65 3.48
CA SER A 15 -7.10 -9.59 2.89
C SER A 15 -7.55 -10.84 2.13
N ILE A 16 -6.63 -11.56 1.47
CA ILE A 16 -6.92 -12.82 0.78
C ILE A 16 -6.83 -13.99 1.76
N SER A 17 -5.83 -13.98 2.63
CA SER A 17 -5.65 -14.99 3.66
C SER A 17 -6.84 -15.07 4.63
N LEU A 18 -7.48 -13.93 4.92
CA LEU A 18 -8.69 -13.87 5.77
C LEU A 18 -9.90 -14.58 5.16
N GLU A 19 -9.99 -14.64 3.83
CA GLU A 19 -11.06 -15.41 3.18
C GLU A 19 -10.92 -16.91 3.47
N GLY A 20 -9.67 -17.41 3.63
CA GLY A 20 -9.42 -18.79 4.07
C GLY A 20 -10.23 -19.82 3.29
N LYS A 21 -11.02 -20.64 4.02
CA LYS A 21 -11.88 -21.66 3.45
C LYS A 21 -13.09 -21.10 2.67
N THR A 22 -13.41 -19.82 2.81
CA THR A 22 -14.56 -19.18 2.14
C THR A 22 -14.18 -18.49 0.84
N ILE A 23 -12.95 -18.61 0.35
CA ILE A 23 -12.48 -18.02 -0.90
C ILE A 23 -13.33 -18.45 -2.11
N TRP A 24 -13.92 -19.64 -2.07
CA TRP A 24 -14.85 -20.13 -3.10
C TRP A 24 -16.10 -19.25 -3.24
N LEU A 25 -16.54 -18.62 -2.12
CA LEU A 25 -17.68 -17.71 -2.14
C LEU A 25 -17.34 -16.44 -2.95
N ALA A 26 -16.16 -15.87 -2.75
CA ALA A 26 -15.69 -14.73 -3.55
C ALA A 26 -15.63 -15.07 -5.05
N LYS A 27 -15.24 -16.32 -5.39
CA LYS A 27 -15.18 -16.80 -6.78
C LYS A 27 -16.56 -17.10 -7.38
N SER A 28 -17.57 -17.40 -6.57
CA SER A 28 -18.94 -17.67 -7.03
C SER A 28 -19.75 -16.40 -7.35
N LEU A 29 -19.26 -15.24 -6.96
CA LEU A 29 -19.92 -13.97 -7.27
C LEU A 29 -19.88 -13.68 -8.77
N PRO A 30 -20.95 -13.13 -9.37
CA PRO A 30 -21.02 -12.79 -10.78
C PRO A 30 -20.28 -11.48 -11.09
N VAL A 31 -19.03 -11.34 -10.60
CA VAL A 31 -18.17 -10.17 -10.77
C VAL A 31 -16.78 -10.60 -11.27
N LYS A 32 -16.11 -9.69 -11.95
CA LYS A 32 -14.73 -9.96 -12.42
C LYS A 32 -13.78 -10.02 -11.22
N ILE A 33 -12.84 -10.96 -11.25
CA ILE A 33 -11.80 -11.08 -10.20
C ILE A 33 -11.01 -9.78 -10.04
N GLU A 34 -10.77 -9.08 -11.14
CA GLU A 34 -10.12 -7.77 -11.12
C GLU A 34 -10.87 -6.77 -10.20
N ASP A 35 -12.20 -6.78 -10.23
CA ASP A 35 -13.03 -5.90 -9.38
C ASP A 35 -12.93 -6.28 -7.90
N ILE A 36 -12.82 -7.59 -7.60
CA ILE A 36 -12.63 -8.08 -6.23
C ILE A 36 -11.27 -7.60 -5.70
N LEU A 37 -10.19 -7.76 -6.47
CA LEU A 37 -8.85 -7.31 -6.07
C LEU A 37 -8.80 -5.78 -5.91
N ASN A 38 -9.40 -5.05 -6.85
CA ASN A 38 -9.51 -3.59 -6.77
C ASN A 38 -10.32 -3.11 -5.56
N ALA A 39 -11.37 -3.82 -5.17
CA ALA A 39 -12.14 -3.50 -3.97
C ALA A 39 -11.27 -3.60 -2.70
N LYS A 40 -10.39 -4.60 -2.60
CA LYS A 40 -9.45 -4.74 -1.47
C LYS A 40 -8.46 -3.56 -1.40
N VAL A 41 -7.91 -3.15 -2.54
CA VAL A 41 -7.04 -1.96 -2.62
C VAL A 41 -7.81 -0.70 -2.24
N LYS A 42 -9.02 -0.50 -2.76
CA LYS A 42 -9.87 0.66 -2.41
C LYS A 42 -10.18 0.73 -0.93
N MET A 43 -10.46 -0.40 -0.30
CA MET A 43 -10.69 -0.49 1.15
C MET A 43 -9.48 0.06 1.94
N HIS A 44 -8.27 -0.38 1.59
CA HIS A 44 -7.04 0.10 2.20
C HIS A 44 -6.86 1.62 1.98
N LEU A 45 -7.07 2.09 0.74
CA LEU A 45 -6.94 3.51 0.40
C LEU A 45 -7.91 4.39 1.19
N ILE A 46 -9.15 3.94 1.40
CA ILE A 46 -10.14 4.70 2.18
C ILE A 46 -9.73 4.74 3.66
N LEU A 47 -9.46 3.57 4.25
CA LEU A 47 -9.22 3.46 5.68
C LEU A 47 -7.88 4.10 6.11
N THR A 48 -6.84 4.04 5.29
CA THR A 48 -5.54 4.64 5.58
C THR A 48 -5.40 6.04 4.97
N GLY A 49 -5.99 6.27 3.81
CA GLY A 49 -5.88 7.53 3.07
C GLY A 49 -6.60 8.68 3.75
N ILE A 50 -7.82 8.48 4.26
CA ILE A 50 -8.58 9.56 4.92
C ILE A 50 -7.84 10.10 6.15
N PRO A 51 -7.38 9.29 7.11
CA PRO A 51 -6.58 9.79 8.22
C PRO A 51 -5.28 10.46 7.78
N SER A 52 -4.60 9.91 6.78
CA SER A 52 -3.33 10.48 6.30
C SER A 52 -3.52 11.84 5.62
N LEU A 53 -4.61 12.03 4.88
CA LEU A 53 -4.96 13.32 4.30
C LEU A 53 -5.22 14.36 5.40
N PHE A 54 -5.94 13.99 6.45
CA PHE A 54 -6.16 14.89 7.59
C PHE A 54 -4.85 15.31 8.23
N VAL A 55 -3.94 14.37 8.50
CA VAL A 55 -2.61 14.68 9.05
C VAL A 55 -1.81 15.57 8.10
N SER A 56 -1.86 15.31 6.78
CA SER A 56 -1.18 16.13 5.76
C SER A 56 -1.68 17.58 5.78
N LEU A 57 -2.98 17.81 5.89
CA LEU A 57 -3.57 19.15 5.99
C LEU A 57 -3.11 19.89 7.25
N VAL A 58 -3.06 19.19 8.40
CA VAL A 58 -2.54 19.76 9.64
C VAL A 58 -1.06 20.14 9.49
N CYS A 59 -0.25 19.27 8.88
CA CYS A 59 1.17 19.56 8.63
C CYS A 59 1.37 20.77 7.70
N ILE A 60 0.56 20.91 6.65
CA ILE A 60 0.59 22.07 5.75
C ILE A 60 0.27 23.36 6.52
N TYR A 61 -0.76 23.32 7.33
CA TYR A 61 -1.15 24.49 8.14
C TYR A 61 -0.04 24.91 9.11
N LEU A 62 0.63 23.97 9.76
CA LEU A 62 1.70 24.25 10.72
C LEU A 62 3.01 24.69 10.05
N SER A 63 3.37 24.10 8.91
CA SER A 63 4.64 24.39 8.22
C SER A 63 4.65 25.68 7.42
N LYS A 64 3.46 26.27 7.13
CA LYS A 64 3.31 27.45 6.27
C LYS A 64 4.08 27.33 4.96
N SER A 65 4.05 26.14 4.38
CA SER A 65 4.80 25.80 3.17
C SER A 65 4.24 26.52 1.94
N ASP A 66 5.08 26.69 0.92
CA ASP A 66 4.67 27.18 -0.40
C ASP A 66 3.63 26.26 -1.04
N VAL A 67 2.86 26.77 -1.99
CA VAL A 67 1.79 26.04 -2.67
C VAL A 67 2.30 24.74 -3.31
N VAL A 68 3.48 24.80 -3.95
CA VAL A 68 4.09 23.61 -4.60
C VAL A 68 4.42 22.53 -3.57
N MET A 69 5.09 22.90 -2.48
CA MET A 69 5.42 21.96 -1.40
C MET A 69 4.16 21.39 -0.76
N SER A 70 3.13 22.21 -0.54
CA SER A 70 1.84 21.78 0.00
C SER A 70 1.15 20.72 -0.86
N LEU A 71 1.20 20.87 -2.19
CA LEU A 71 0.68 19.84 -3.11
C LEU A 71 1.42 18.51 -2.97
N PHE A 72 2.75 18.55 -2.90
CA PHE A 72 3.53 17.32 -2.71
C PHE A 72 3.36 16.70 -1.32
N MET A 73 3.07 17.48 -0.28
CA MET A 73 2.74 16.97 1.05
C MET A 73 1.42 16.18 1.07
N ILE A 74 0.56 16.35 0.06
CA ILE A 74 -0.65 15.53 -0.14
C ILE A 74 -0.37 14.36 -1.08
N ILE A 75 0.26 14.62 -2.24
CA ILE A 75 0.47 13.63 -3.30
C ILE A 75 1.38 12.47 -2.82
N THR A 76 2.50 12.80 -2.17
CA THR A 76 3.49 11.79 -1.77
C THR A 76 2.94 10.75 -0.77
N PRO A 77 2.22 11.13 0.31
CA PRO A 77 1.59 10.14 1.18
C PRO A 77 0.54 9.29 0.48
N VAL A 78 -0.27 9.86 -0.41
CA VAL A 78 -1.27 9.10 -1.18
C VAL A 78 -0.59 8.07 -2.07
N LEU A 79 0.50 8.43 -2.76
CA LEU A 79 1.29 7.48 -3.55
C LEU A 79 1.93 6.39 -2.69
N SER A 80 2.46 6.75 -1.53
CA SER A 80 3.07 5.80 -0.60
C SER A 80 2.05 4.79 -0.04
N ILE A 81 0.83 5.23 0.28
CA ILE A 81 -0.27 4.35 0.71
C ILE A 81 -0.70 3.46 -0.44
N THR A 82 -0.79 3.99 -1.66
CA THR A 82 -1.14 3.19 -2.84
C THR A 82 -0.08 2.13 -3.11
N PHE A 83 1.19 2.48 -2.97
CA PHE A 83 2.31 1.55 -3.08
C PHE A 83 2.22 0.42 -2.04
N SER A 84 2.00 0.73 -0.76
CA SER A 84 1.85 -0.29 0.28
C SER A 84 0.62 -1.18 0.06
N ALA A 85 -0.51 -0.61 -0.36
CA ALA A 85 -1.72 -1.36 -0.66
C ALA A 85 -1.52 -2.38 -1.79
N LEU A 86 -0.90 -1.95 -2.90
CA LEU A 86 -0.62 -2.83 -4.05
C LEU A 86 0.43 -3.87 -3.70
N PHE A 87 1.50 -3.48 -3.00
CA PHE A 87 2.55 -4.39 -2.57
C PHE A 87 2.01 -5.46 -1.60
N GLY A 88 1.24 -5.05 -0.58
CA GLY A 88 0.62 -5.98 0.37
C GLY A 88 -0.29 -7.00 -0.33
N LEU A 89 -1.07 -6.56 -1.31
CA LEU A 89 -1.91 -7.45 -2.11
C LEU A 89 -1.08 -8.45 -2.93
N ILE A 90 0.01 -8.01 -3.58
CA ILE A 90 0.92 -8.86 -4.35
C ILE A 90 1.56 -9.93 -3.45
N VAL A 91 2.06 -9.53 -2.29
CA VAL A 91 2.69 -10.46 -1.35
C VAL A 91 1.66 -11.50 -0.85
N ASN A 92 0.44 -11.06 -0.53
CA ASN A 92 -0.59 -11.98 -0.05
C ASN A 92 -1.10 -12.93 -1.13
N LEU A 93 -1.13 -12.51 -2.41
CA LEU A 93 -1.42 -13.39 -3.54
C LEU A 93 -0.37 -14.49 -3.72
N ASN A 94 0.91 -14.16 -3.57
CA ASN A 94 2.00 -15.11 -3.73
C ASN A 94 2.22 -16.00 -2.50
N MET A 95 1.86 -15.55 -1.30
CA MET A 95 2.08 -16.26 -0.03
C MET A 95 0.80 -16.26 0.83
N PRO A 96 -0.32 -16.82 0.31
CA PRO A 96 -1.58 -16.85 1.04
C PRO A 96 -1.53 -17.91 2.17
N ASN A 97 -1.99 -17.52 3.34
CA ASN A 97 -2.22 -18.47 4.43
C ASN A 97 -3.73 -18.77 4.53
N LEU A 98 -4.18 -19.84 3.86
CA LEU A 98 -5.59 -20.23 3.81
C LEU A 98 -5.99 -21.27 4.86
N LYS A 99 -4.99 -21.91 5.52
CA LYS A 99 -5.21 -23.02 6.49
C LYS A 99 -5.05 -22.52 7.93
N TRP A 100 -5.94 -21.66 8.36
CA TRP A 100 -5.94 -21.17 9.74
C TRP A 100 -7.21 -21.63 10.49
N THR A 101 -7.07 -21.76 11.80
CA THR A 101 -8.18 -22.10 12.72
C THR A 101 -8.65 -20.88 13.50
N ASN A 102 -7.82 -19.85 13.60
CA ASN A 102 -8.10 -18.59 14.27
C ASN A 102 -7.74 -17.43 13.36
N GLU A 103 -8.64 -16.47 13.17
CA GLU A 103 -8.47 -15.29 12.32
C GLU A 103 -7.27 -14.39 12.70
N MET A 104 -6.81 -14.51 13.94
CA MET A 104 -5.62 -13.78 14.39
C MET A 104 -4.32 -14.27 13.74
N VAL A 105 -4.28 -15.51 13.26
CA VAL A 105 -3.09 -16.10 12.64
C VAL A 105 -2.74 -15.41 11.31
N PRO A 106 -3.65 -15.28 10.34
CA PRO A 106 -3.33 -14.58 9.09
C PRO A 106 -3.08 -13.08 9.28
N ILE A 107 -3.59 -12.45 10.35
CA ILE A 107 -3.42 -11.02 10.61
C ILE A 107 -2.07 -10.72 11.29
N LYS A 108 -1.70 -11.48 12.33
CA LYS A 108 -0.54 -11.15 13.19
C LYS A 108 0.67 -12.04 12.99
N GLN A 109 0.48 -13.27 12.52
CA GLN A 109 1.54 -14.30 12.44
C GLN A 109 1.86 -14.71 11.01
N SER A 110 1.28 -14.05 10.01
CA SER A 110 1.56 -14.34 8.62
C SER A 110 2.84 -13.66 8.15
N LEU A 111 3.69 -14.43 7.50
CA LEU A 111 4.92 -13.93 6.88
C LEU A 111 4.62 -12.90 5.78
N SER A 112 3.48 -13.06 5.09
CA SER A 112 3.02 -12.08 4.09
C SER A 112 2.75 -10.71 4.71
N VAL A 113 2.11 -10.63 5.88
CA VAL A 113 1.86 -9.38 6.59
C VAL A 113 3.18 -8.74 7.04
N PHE A 114 4.11 -9.53 7.59
CA PHE A 114 5.40 -9.01 8.01
C PHE A 114 6.18 -8.40 6.85
N ILE A 115 6.26 -9.08 5.70
CA ILE A 115 6.97 -8.59 4.51
C ILE A 115 6.27 -7.33 3.96
N SER A 116 4.94 -7.32 3.88
CA SER A 116 4.18 -6.20 3.33
C SER A 116 4.28 -4.93 4.17
N MET A 117 4.47 -5.04 5.47
CA MET A 117 4.74 -3.89 6.34
C MET A 117 6.20 -3.43 6.27
N MET A 118 7.15 -4.38 6.31
CA MET A 118 8.58 -4.06 6.37
C MET A 118 9.10 -3.40 5.09
N VAL A 119 8.72 -3.90 3.91
CA VAL A 119 9.26 -3.39 2.64
C VAL A 119 8.87 -1.94 2.38
N PRO A 120 7.58 -1.53 2.44
CA PRO A 120 7.23 -0.11 2.29
C PRO A 120 7.85 0.78 3.37
N MET A 121 7.97 0.29 4.61
CA MET A 121 8.64 1.02 5.69
C MET A 121 10.11 1.26 5.37
N ILE A 122 10.83 0.23 4.89
CA ILE A 122 12.24 0.34 4.50
C ILE A 122 12.41 1.30 3.32
N VAL A 123 11.55 1.20 2.29
CA VAL A 123 11.58 2.10 1.13
C VAL A 123 11.42 3.56 1.55
N ASN A 124 10.40 3.86 2.37
CA ASN A 124 10.18 5.21 2.89
C ASN A 124 11.30 5.66 3.85
N GLY A 125 11.86 4.73 4.64
CA GLY A 125 12.98 4.99 5.55
C GLY A 125 14.28 5.32 4.80
N ILE A 126 14.61 4.55 3.77
CA ILE A 126 15.77 4.84 2.90
C ILE A 126 15.60 6.19 2.20
N ALA A 127 14.41 6.47 1.67
CA ALA A 127 14.12 7.77 1.08
C ALA A 127 14.35 8.91 2.08
N PHE A 128 13.92 8.75 3.33
CA PHE A 128 14.15 9.75 4.37
C PHE A 128 15.64 9.92 4.70
N LEU A 129 16.39 8.83 4.81
CA LEU A 129 17.84 8.88 5.06
C LEU A 129 18.60 9.53 3.89
N LEU A 130 18.21 9.24 2.65
CA LEU A 130 18.79 9.89 1.47
C LEU A 130 18.53 11.39 1.47
N TYR A 131 17.32 11.82 1.85
CA TYR A 131 17.01 13.25 1.99
C TYR A 131 17.93 13.96 2.98
N LEU A 132 18.26 13.32 4.11
CA LEU A 132 19.15 13.90 5.12
C LEU A 132 20.62 13.99 4.69
N ASN A 133 21.08 13.08 3.83
CA ASN A 133 22.50 12.97 3.44
C ASN A 133 22.83 13.62 2.09
N VAL A 134 21.84 13.81 1.23
CA VAL A 134 22.05 14.37 -0.11
C VAL A 134 21.74 15.86 -0.10
N ILE A 135 22.73 16.68 -0.45
CA ILE A 135 22.58 18.14 -0.57
C ILE A 135 21.88 18.44 -1.90
N MET A 136 20.58 18.17 -1.95
CA MET A 136 19.71 18.50 -3.10
C MET A 136 18.66 19.50 -2.70
N ASN A 137 18.15 20.23 -3.71
CA ASN A 137 17.00 21.10 -3.52
C ASN A 137 15.79 20.23 -3.11
N GLU A 138 15.09 20.62 -2.03
CA GLU A 138 13.97 19.89 -1.46
C GLU A 138 12.86 19.60 -2.49
N TYR A 139 12.59 20.54 -3.38
CA TYR A 139 11.61 20.39 -4.45
C TYR A 139 12.00 19.30 -5.45
N VAL A 140 13.26 19.29 -5.87
CA VAL A 140 13.77 18.29 -6.83
C VAL A 140 13.69 16.90 -6.21
N TYR A 141 14.08 16.78 -4.94
CA TYR A 141 14.03 15.51 -4.23
C TYR A 141 12.62 14.93 -4.15
N ILE A 142 11.64 15.74 -3.70
CA ILE A 142 10.26 15.26 -3.52
C ILE A 142 9.59 14.92 -4.86
N ILE A 143 9.92 15.65 -5.93
CA ILE A 143 9.44 15.37 -7.29
C ILE A 143 9.97 14.02 -7.77
N ILE A 144 11.29 13.78 -7.67
CA ILE A 144 11.91 12.52 -8.09
C ILE A 144 11.32 11.34 -7.31
N TYR A 145 11.21 11.47 -6.00
CA TYR A 145 10.63 10.44 -5.15
C TYR A 145 9.17 10.12 -5.50
N SER A 146 8.35 11.15 -5.75
CA SER A 146 6.95 10.97 -6.14
C SER A 146 6.83 10.30 -7.51
N ILE A 147 7.70 10.63 -8.47
CA ILE A 147 7.73 9.98 -9.79
C ILE A 147 8.11 8.50 -9.66
N LEU A 148 9.12 8.17 -8.86
CA LEU A 148 9.53 6.78 -8.62
C LEU A 148 8.40 5.95 -8.01
N LEU A 149 7.71 6.48 -6.99
CA LEU A 149 6.55 5.81 -6.39
C LEU A 149 5.42 5.63 -7.40
N PHE A 150 5.14 6.64 -8.22
CA PHE A 150 4.10 6.58 -9.24
C PHE A 150 4.37 5.49 -10.28
N VAL A 151 5.60 5.42 -10.79
CA VAL A 151 6.01 4.39 -11.75
C VAL A 151 5.91 2.99 -11.12
N ALA A 152 6.36 2.84 -9.87
CA ALA A 152 6.23 1.57 -9.15
C ALA A 152 4.76 1.15 -8.96
N CYS A 153 3.87 2.09 -8.63
CA CYS A 153 2.43 1.82 -8.52
C CYS A 153 1.81 1.36 -9.84
N ILE A 154 2.18 1.99 -10.97
CA ILE A 154 1.68 1.59 -12.30
C ILE A 154 2.13 0.16 -12.61
N TYR A 155 3.42 -0.15 -12.39
CA TYR A 155 3.95 -1.48 -12.65
C TYR A 155 3.26 -2.57 -11.81
N MET A 156 3.09 -2.31 -10.51
CA MET A 156 2.40 -3.23 -9.60
C MET A 156 0.92 -3.41 -9.97
N TYR A 157 0.23 -2.35 -10.35
CA TYR A 157 -1.16 -2.42 -10.77
C TYR A 157 -1.32 -3.26 -12.04
N GLN A 158 -0.46 -3.07 -13.04
CA GLN A 158 -0.45 -3.88 -14.25
C GLN A 158 -0.18 -5.35 -13.94
N TRP A 159 0.76 -5.63 -13.02
CA TRP A 159 1.07 -7.00 -12.60
C TRP A 159 -0.14 -7.67 -11.90
N ILE A 160 -0.85 -6.96 -11.03
CA ILE A 160 -2.06 -7.48 -10.38
C ILE A 160 -3.13 -7.81 -11.42
N ARG A 161 -3.30 -6.95 -12.42
CA ARG A 161 -4.29 -7.13 -13.47
C ARG A 161 -3.98 -8.34 -14.36
N SER A 162 -2.72 -8.58 -14.69
CA SER A 162 -2.30 -9.70 -15.57
C SER A 162 -2.13 -10.99 -14.78
N ASN A 163 -1.22 -11.02 -13.83
CA ASN A 163 -0.80 -12.22 -13.13
C ASN A 163 -1.63 -12.46 -11.83
N GLY A 164 -1.98 -11.39 -11.12
CA GLY A 164 -2.71 -11.48 -9.88
C GLY A 164 -4.10 -12.12 -10.04
N THR A 165 -4.80 -11.82 -11.13
CA THR A 165 -6.10 -12.43 -11.45
C THR A 165 -5.97 -13.93 -11.72
N GLN A 166 -4.91 -14.34 -12.41
CA GLN A 166 -4.64 -15.77 -12.69
C GLN A 166 -4.30 -16.52 -11.39
N ILE A 167 -3.41 -15.96 -10.57
CA ILE A 167 -3.04 -16.55 -9.29
C ILE A 167 -4.29 -16.72 -8.40
N PHE A 168 -5.13 -15.70 -8.30
CA PHE A 168 -6.35 -15.76 -7.49
C PHE A 168 -7.32 -16.84 -7.98
N MET A 169 -7.39 -17.12 -9.29
CA MET A 169 -8.20 -18.23 -9.82
C MET A 169 -7.72 -19.59 -9.34
N HIS A 170 -6.41 -19.77 -9.18
CA HIS A 170 -5.81 -21.04 -8.81
C HIS A 170 -5.71 -21.28 -7.29
N LEU A 171 -5.99 -20.27 -6.46
CA LEU A 171 -6.08 -20.43 -5.01
C LEU A 171 -7.36 -21.16 -4.62
#